data_39433d1c349364f8c02c0b903985dfc7
#
_entry.id   39433d1c349364f8c02c0b903985dfc7
#
_cell.length_a   1.000
_cell.length_b   1.000
_cell.length_c   1.000
_cell.angle_alpha   90.00
_cell.angle_beta   90.00
_cell.angle_gamma   90.00
#
_symmetry.space_group_name_H-M   'P 1'
#
loop_
_entity.id
_entity.type
_entity.pdbx_description
1 polymer ?
#
loop_
_entity_poly.entity_id
_entity_poly.type
_entity_poly.pdbx_seq_one_letter_code
_entity_poly.pdbx_strand_id
1 'polypeptide(L)' 'MANASVSLPETGFVRLPQVLQVFPVSKSLWWAGVAEGRYPAPVKLSRRCSAWRVEDIRQLIAARA' A
#
# COMPACT_ATOMS: atom_id res chain seq x y z
N MET A 1 11.69 -19.34 0.83
CA MET A 1 11.97 -18.56 0.56
C MET A 1 11.29 -17.78 -0.32
N ALA A 2 10.60 -18.10 -0.97
CA ALA A 2 9.91 -17.37 -1.90
C ALA A 2 9.12 -16.28 -1.40
N ASN A 3 8.90 -16.24 -0.15
CA ASN A 3 8.06 -15.25 0.32
C ASN A 3 8.64 -13.94 0.47
N ALA A 4 9.89 -13.78 0.25
CA ALA A 4 10.51 -12.49 0.39
C ALA A 4 9.92 -11.47 -0.52
N SER A 5 9.38 -11.90 -1.63
CA SER A 5 8.85 -10.95 -2.60
C SER A 5 7.59 -10.25 -2.13
N VAL A 6 6.92 -10.74 -1.11
CA VAL A 6 5.73 -10.09 -0.61
C VAL A 6 5.98 -9.34 0.68
N SER A 7 7.23 -9.22 1.09
CA SER A 7 7.53 -8.47 2.28
C SER A 7 7.66 -6.99 1.96
N LEU A 8 7.21 -6.15 2.88
CA LEU A 8 7.43 -4.72 2.74
C LEU A 8 8.85 -4.37 3.15
N PRO A 9 9.48 -3.40 2.52
CA PRO A 9 10.75 -2.88 3.01
C PRO A 9 10.52 -2.23 4.37
N GLU A 10 11.61 -2.00 5.08
CA GLU A 10 11.48 -1.40 6.40
C GLU A 10 11.09 0.06 6.35
N THR A 11 11.48 0.76 5.31
CA THR A 11 11.21 2.16 5.21
C THR A 11 11.13 2.52 3.73
N GLY A 12 10.67 3.71 3.44
CA GLY A 12 10.58 4.19 2.07
C GLY A 12 9.16 4.11 1.53
N PHE A 13 9.05 3.88 0.23
CA PHE A 13 7.78 3.88 -0.46
C PHE A 13 7.55 2.60 -1.23
N VAL A 14 6.30 2.22 -1.38
CA VAL A 14 5.91 1.06 -2.20
C VAL A 14 4.85 1.50 -3.20
N ARG A 15 4.84 0.83 -4.34
CA ARG A 15 3.86 1.10 -5.39
C ARG A 15 2.65 0.20 -5.18
N LEU A 16 1.58 0.51 -5.90
CA LEU A 16 0.33 -0.22 -5.72
C LEU A 16 0.46 -1.73 -5.89
N PRO A 17 1.19 -2.25 -6.88
CA PRO A 17 1.31 -3.71 -6.98
C PRO A 17 1.87 -4.35 -5.71
N GLN A 18 2.83 -3.68 -5.06
CA GLN A 18 3.38 -4.20 -3.83
C GLN A 18 2.39 -4.10 -2.68
N VAL A 19 1.63 -3.02 -2.63
CA VAL A 19 0.60 -2.85 -1.61
C VAL A 19 -0.42 -3.97 -1.73
N LEU A 20 -0.86 -4.29 -2.94
CA LEU A 20 -1.88 -5.30 -3.13
C LEU A 20 -1.37 -6.71 -2.88
N GLN A 21 -0.05 -6.91 -2.85
CA GLN A 21 0.49 -8.20 -2.48
C GLN A 21 0.38 -8.46 -0.99
N VAL A 22 0.51 -7.42 -0.19
CA VAL A 22 0.45 -7.58 1.26
C VAL A 22 -0.92 -7.24 1.83
N PHE A 23 -1.77 -6.59 1.05
CA PHE A 23 -3.12 -6.26 1.46
C PHE A 23 -4.02 -6.62 0.27
N PRO A 24 -4.38 -7.89 0.12
CA PRO A 24 -4.98 -8.39 -1.12
C PRO A 24 -6.44 -8.03 -1.29
N VAL A 25 -6.67 -6.91 -1.89
CA VAL A 25 -8.00 -6.50 -2.32
C VAL A 25 -7.91 -6.12 -3.80
N SER A 26 -9.05 -5.94 -4.44
CA SER A 26 -9.03 -5.54 -5.84
C SER A 26 -8.60 -4.08 -5.93
N LYS A 27 -8.11 -3.71 -7.11
CA LYS A 27 -7.72 -2.34 -7.36
C LYS A 27 -8.89 -1.39 -7.15
N SER A 28 -10.06 -1.76 -7.64
CA SER A 28 -11.24 -0.92 -7.48
C SER A 28 -11.58 -0.71 -6.02
N LEU A 29 -11.52 -1.78 -5.24
CA LEU A 29 -11.81 -1.68 -3.84
C LEU A 29 -10.78 -0.82 -3.12
N TRP A 30 -9.52 -0.95 -3.51
CA TRP A 30 -8.47 -0.14 -2.92
C TRP A 30 -8.71 1.34 -3.14
N TRP A 31 -8.98 1.73 -4.40
CA TRP A 31 -9.19 3.15 -4.69
C TRP A 31 -10.46 3.69 -4.06
N ALA A 32 -11.49 2.87 -3.96
CA ALA A 32 -12.71 3.29 -3.25
C ALA A 32 -12.40 3.56 -1.78
N GLY A 33 -11.60 2.71 -1.16
CA GLY A 33 -11.21 2.92 0.23
C GLY A 33 -10.37 4.16 0.43
N VAL A 34 -9.48 4.46 -0.52
CA VAL A 34 -8.70 5.68 -0.45
C VAL A 34 -9.61 6.90 -0.54
N ALA A 35 -10.59 6.87 -1.45
CA ALA A 35 -11.50 7.98 -1.63
C ALA A 35 -12.37 8.18 -0.40
N GLU A 36 -12.70 7.11 0.30
CA GLU A 36 -13.53 7.18 1.49
C GLU A 36 -12.75 7.47 2.77
N GLY A 37 -11.45 7.53 2.67
CA GLY A 37 -10.62 7.78 3.83
C GLY A 37 -10.31 6.57 4.68
N ARG A 38 -10.67 5.37 4.22
CA ARG A 38 -10.36 4.16 4.99
C ARG A 38 -8.94 3.70 4.79
N TYR A 39 -8.34 4.03 3.67
CA TYR A 39 -6.98 3.65 3.35
C TYR A 39 -6.14 4.91 3.18
N PRO A 40 -4.84 4.82 3.39
CA PRO A 40 -3.99 6.01 3.28
C PRO A 40 -3.94 6.55 1.85
N ALA A 41 -3.85 7.86 1.73
CA ALA A 41 -3.75 8.50 0.44
C ALA A 41 -2.34 8.34 -0.11
N PRO A 42 -2.19 8.26 -1.43
CA PRO A 42 -0.87 8.12 -2.02
C PRO A 42 -0.09 9.42 -1.95
N VAL A 43 1.23 9.29 -2.01
CA VAL A 43 2.13 10.41 -2.12
C VAL A 43 2.59 10.47 -3.58
N LYS A 44 2.52 11.64 -4.19
CA LYS A 44 2.97 11.77 -5.57
C LYS A 44 4.48 11.95 -5.57
N LEU A 45 5.18 10.98 -6.08
CA LEU A 45 6.63 11.08 -6.21
C LEU A 45 7.02 11.82 -7.47
N SER A 46 6.18 11.76 -8.50
CA SER A 46 6.38 12.52 -9.70
C SER A 46 5.04 12.64 -10.40
N ARG A 47 5.03 13.25 -11.58
CA ARG A 47 3.79 13.51 -12.28
C ARG A 47 2.96 12.25 -12.49
N ARG A 48 3.62 11.12 -12.76
CA ARG A 48 2.90 9.88 -13.04
C ARG A 48 3.20 8.79 -12.04
N CYS A 49 3.83 9.12 -10.94
CA CYS A 49 4.24 8.10 -9.99
C CYS A 49 3.63 8.38 -8.64
N SER A 50 2.73 7.51 -8.23
CA SER A 50 2.15 7.58 -6.89
C SER A 50 2.63 6.37 -6.11
N ALA A 51 2.87 6.57 -4.83
CA ALA A 51 3.36 5.50 -3.97
C ALA A 51 2.83 5.74 -2.57
N TRP A 52 2.98 4.76 -1.72
CA TRP A 52 2.52 4.85 -0.35
C TRP A 52 3.70 4.67 0.59
N ARG A 53 3.68 5.38 1.69
CA ARG A 53 4.71 5.22 2.70
C ARG A 53 4.56 3.86 3.34
N VAL A 54 5.68 3.19 3.53
CA VAL A 54 5.66 1.85 4.12
C VAL A 54 5.02 1.89 5.50
N GLU A 55 5.29 2.93 6.27
CA GLU A 55 4.73 3.06 7.60
C GLU A 55 3.21 3.09 7.58
N ASP A 56 2.65 3.80 6.60
CA ASP A 56 1.19 3.88 6.50
C ASP A 56 0.59 2.52 6.16
N ILE A 57 1.24 1.77 5.28
CA ILE A 57 0.76 0.46 4.91
C ILE A 57 0.87 -0.51 6.08
N ARG A 58 1.96 -0.42 6.85
CA ARG A 58 2.10 -1.27 8.02
C ARG A 58 1.02 -0.99 9.05
N GLN A 59 0.69 0.27 9.26
CA GLN A 59 -0.37 0.62 10.18
C GLN A 59 -1.71 0.10 9.72
N LEU A 60 -1.97 0.15 8.42
CA LEU A 60 -3.21 -0.36 7.87
C LEU A 60 -3.32 -1.86 8.12
N ILE A 61 -2.25 -2.60 7.87
CA ILE A 61 -2.25 -4.03 8.08
C ILE A 61 -2.44 -4.35 9.56
N ALA A 62 -1.75 -3.63 10.43
CA ALA A 62 -1.86 -3.87 11.86
C ALA A 62 -3.28 -3.61 12.37
N ALA A 63 -3.94 -2.62 11.81
CA ALA A 63 -5.30 -2.30 12.24
C ALA A 63 -6.29 -3.39 11.83
N ARG A 64 -5.93 -4.19 10.82
CA ARG A 64 -6.81 -5.27 10.38
C ARG A 64 -6.47 -6.61 10.99
N ALA A 65 -5.36 -6.70 11.63
CA ALA A 65 -4.89 -7.98 12.16
C ALA A 65 -5.65 -8.42 13.41
#